data_ad99bcb2f9eefef54a62eece85005b5b
#
_entry.id   ad99bcb2f9eefef54a62eece85005b5b
#
_cell.length_a   1.000
_cell.length_b   1.000
_cell.length_c   1.000
_cell.angle_alpha   90.00
_cell.angle_beta   90.00
_cell.angle_gamma   90.00
#
_symmetry.space_group_name_H-M   'P 1'
#
loop_
_entity.id
_entity.type
_entity.pdbx_description
1 polymer ?
#
loop_
_entity_poly.entity_id
_entity_poly.type
_entity_poly.pdbx_seq_one_letter_code
_entity_poly.pdbx_strand_id
1 'polypeptide(L)'
;MIQRLRKRFIRIAMLSVALVLLALTLIVNIANFVSTNRDINEMLDLIYEGPDPGTPAEKPQTGPETGRPMLPQEPQKGPFNQETPYSMRYFTLTLDADGTVADGDFTHIASVTQQSAIAYAAAALRHGKGYGFYSSSCKFLVTAQENGQYLAIFLDCYQQLRAVRMLAVWSSVSYAVCIALVYVLVVLLSRRAIDPVVQASERQKQFITDAGHELKTPITVIGTSLKVLEMEVGKQKWIDKARVQTEKLCELVQALITLCKYDEQTTLLHPQPFNVDEAVRDTVESFAEL
;
A
#
# COMPACT_ATOMS: atom_id res chain seq x y z
N MET A 1 24.78 7.35 -14.98
CA MET A 1 24.35 7.81 -13.65
C MET A 1 22.88 8.20 -13.63
N ILE A 2 22.44 9.07 -14.48
CA ILE A 2 21.08 9.66 -14.58
C ILE A 2 19.96 8.64 -14.71
N GLN A 3 20.11 7.67 -15.63
CA GLN A 3 19.10 6.62 -15.81
C GLN A 3 18.93 5.74 -14.57
N ARG A 4 19.98 5.52 -13.79
CA ARG A 4 19.91 4.77 -12.52
C ARG A 4 19.19 5.58 -11.44
N LEU A 5 19.45 6.88 -11.36
CA LEU A 5 18.77 7.79 -10.42
C LEU A 5 17.27 7.88 -10.74
N ARG A 6 16.92 8.07 -12.02
CA ARG A 6 15.53 8.09 -12.47
C ARG A 6 14.79 6.78 -12.15
N LYS A 7 15.42 5.63 -12.44
CA LYS A 7 14.84 4.32 -12.10
C LYS A 7 14.66 4.12 -10.59
N ARG A 8 15.60 4.62 -9.77
CA ARG A 8 15.45 4.57 -8.29
C ARG A 8 14.32 5.45 -7.82
N PHE A 9 14.24 6.67 -8.33
CA PHE A 9 13.16 7.61 -7.99
C PHE A 9 11.78 7.04 -8.35
N ILE A 10 11.61 6.55 -9.60
CA ILE A 10 10.36 5.93 -10.04
C ILE A 10 9.99 4.75 -9.15
N ARG A 11 10.93 3.87 -8.81
CA ARG A 11 10.67 2.71 -7.94
C ARG A 11 10.22 3.11 -6.54
N ILE A 12 10.89 4.09 -5.92
CA ILE A 12 10.54 4.55 -4.57
C ILE A 12 9.15 5.23 -4.59
N ALA A 13 8.91 6.10 -5.55
CA ALA A 13 7.62 6.76 -5.71
C ALA A 13 6.49 5.75 -5.94
N MET A 14 6.69 4.78 -6.82
CA MET A 14 5.71 3.73 -7.10
C MET A 14 5.47 2.83 -5.90
N LEU A 15 6.53 2.46 -5.18
CA LEU A 15 6.40 1.62 -3.98
C LEU A 15 5.59 2.33 -2.89
N SER A 16 5.87 3.62 -2.64
CA SER A 16 5.14 4.39 -1.63
C SER A 16 3.66 4.54 -1.97
N VAL A 17 3.34 4.89 -3.23
CA VAL A 17 1.95 5.02 -3.69
C VAL A 17 1.23 3.67 -3.65
N ALA A 18 1.88 2.60 -4.13
CA ALA A 18 1.30 1.26 -4.11
C ALA A 18 0.98 0.79 -2.69
N LEU A 19 1.86 1.07 -1.72
CA LEU A 19 1.66 0.69 -0.33
C LEU A 19 0.49 1.46 0.31
N VAL A 20 0.38 2.76 0.06
CA VAL A 20 -0.73 3.59 0.58
C VAL A 20 -2.06 3.14 -0.02
N LEU A 21 -2.14 2.96 -1.34
CA LEU A 21 -3.35 2.50 -2.01
C LEU A 21 -3.76 1.08 -1.58
N LEU A 22 -2.77 0.18 -1.36
CA LEU A 22 -3.02 -1.16 -0.85
C LEU A 22 -3.62 -1.11 0.56
N ALA A 23 -3.02 -0.32 1.46
CA ALA A 23 -3.52 -0.15 2.82
C ALA A 23 -4.97 0.39 2.82
N LEU A 24 -5.26 1.41 2.00
CA LEU A 24 -6.61 1.96 1.87
C LEU A 24 -7.60 0.90 1.37
N THR A 25 -7.24 0.16 0.32
CA THR A 25 -8.08 -0.91 -0.25
C THR A 25 -8.36 -2.00 0.78
N LEU A 26 -7.34 -2.42 1.55
CA LEU A 26 -7.50 -3.41 2.62
C LEU A 26 -8.43 -2.89 3.72
N ILE A 27 -8.25 -1.66 4.19
CA ILE A 27 -9.09 -1.06 5.24
C ILE A 27 -10.56 -1.05 4.80
N VAL A 28 -10.83 -0.59 3.58
CA VAL A 28 -12.21 -0.53 3.05
C VAL A 28 -12.83 -1.92 2.96
N ASN A 29 -12.10 -2.90 2.44
CA ASN A 29 -12.63 -4.28 2.29
C ASN A 29 -12.83 -4.96 3.65
N ILE A 30 -11.90 -4.78 4.60
CA ILE A 30 -12.04 -5.32 5.96
C ILE A 30 -13.21 -4.66 6.68
N ALA A 31 -13.32 -3.33 6.62
CA ALA A 31 -14.43 -2.61 7.24
C ALA A 31 -15.79 -3.05 6.68
N ASN A 32 -15.90 -3.20 5.35
CA ASN A 32 -17.11 -3.68 4.71
C ASN A 32 -17.45 -5.14 5.12
N PHE A 33 -16.43 -6.03 5.17
CA PHE A 33 -16.65 -7.40 5.63
C PHE A 33 -17.10 -7.46 7.09
N VAL A 34 -16.44 -6.69 7.97
CA VAL A 34 -16.78 -6.65 9.40
C VAL A 34 -18.19 -6.10 9.61
N SER A 35 -18.55 -5.00 8.91
CA SER A 35 -19.90 -4.43 8.96
C SER A 35 -20.94 -5.44 8.50
N THR A 36 -20.77 -6.03 7.31
CA THR A 36 -21.72 -7.03 6.78
C THR A 36 -21.82 -8.25 7.70
N ASN A 37 -20.71 -8.69 8.27
CA ASN A 37 -20.71 -9.82 9.20
C ASN A 37 -21.48 -9.51 10.50
N ARG A 38 -21.39 -8.26 10.97
CA ARG A 38 -22.15 -7.77 12.11
C ARG A 38 -23.66 -7.71 11.78
N ASP A 39 -24.01 -7.15 10.62
CA ASP A 39 -25.40 -7.09 10.17
C ASP A 39 -26.03 -8.49 10.07
N ILE A 40 -25.29 -9.48 9.58
CA ILE A 40 -25.75 -10.87 9.52
C ILE A 40 -25.93 -11.45 10.94
N ASN A 41 -25.08 -11.12 11.91
CA ASN A 41 -25.29 -11.56 13.29
C ASN A 41 -26.56 -10.94 13.88
N GLU A 42 -26.75 -9.64 13.70
CA GLU A 42 -27.97 -8.94 14.15
C GLU A 42 -29.23 -9.54 13.52
N MET A 43 -29.16 -9.97 12.26
CA MET A 43 -30.26 -10.71 11.61
C MET A 43 -30.54 -12.05 12.29
N LEU A 44 -29.52 -12.81 12.63
CA LEU A 44 -29.67 -14.10 13.34
C LEU A 44 -30.27 -13.91 14.74
N ASP A 45 -29.83 -12.86 15.45
CA ASP A 45 -30.38 -12.52 16.78
C ASP A 45 -31.87 -12.10 16.69
N LEU A 46 -32.26 -11.33 15.68
CA LEU A 46 -33.64 -10.97 15.44
C LEU A 46 -34.55 -12.18 15.14
N ILE A 47 -34.03 -13.19 14.44
CA ILE A 47 -34.75 -14.44 14.19
C ILE A 47 -34.90 -15.24 15.50
N TYR A 48 -33.85 -15.23 16.34
CA TYR A 48 -33.89 -15.91 17.64
C TYR A 48 -34.83 -15.27 18.64
N GLU A 49 -34.85 -13.92 18.69
CA GLU A 49 -35.72 -13.13 19.60
C GLU A 49 -37.18 -12.98 19.07
N GLY A 50 -37.39 -13.33 17.81
CA GLY A 50 -38.69 -13.22 17.16
C GLY A 50 -39.75 -14.12 17.82
N PRO A 51 -41.06 -13.85 17.61
CA PRO A 51 -42.13 -14.74 18.07
C PRO A 51 -41.90 -16.13 17.44
N ASP A 52 -42.05 -17.15 18.27
CA ASP A 52 -41.85 -18.57 18.00
C ASP A 52 -42.25 -18.94 16.56
N PRO A 53 -41.31 -19.44 15.70
CA PRO A 53 -41.62 -19.69 14.28
C PRO A 53 -42.76 -20.68 14.01
N GLY A 54 -43.29 -21.34 15.02
CA GLY A 54 -44.41 -22.26 14.91
C GLY A 54 -45.78 -21.70 15.34
N THR A 55 -45.85 -20.49 15.91
CA THR A 55 -47.12 -19.86 16.23
C THR A 55 -47.60 -19.07 15.02
N PRO A 56 -48.83 -19.40 14.47
CA PRO A 56 -49.42 -18.57 13.44
C PRO A 56 -49.51 -17.14 13.99
N ALA A 57 -48.94 -16.18 13.23
CA ALA A 57 -48.95 -14.77 13.60
C ALA A 57 -50.39 -14.43 14.07
N GLU A 58 -50.53 -14.19 15.37
CA GLU A 58 -51.80 -13.73 15.93
C GLU A 58 -52.13 -12.46 15.17
N LYS A 59 -53.17 -12.49 14.34
CA LYS A 59 -53.65 -11.30 13.65
C LYS A 59 -53.76 -10.21 14.69
N PRO A 60 -53.24 -9.00 14.43
CA PRO A 60 -53.34 -7.90 15.39
C PRO A 60 -54.77 -7.89 15.93
N GLN A 61 -54.93 -8.20 17.21
CA GLN A 61 -56.23 -8.16 17.85
C GLN A 61 -56.75 -6.74 17.68
N THR A 62 -57.77 -6.61 16.88
CA THR A 62 -58.60 -5.39 16.84
C THR A 62 -59.14 -5.20 18.26
N GLY A 63 -58.41 -4.43 19.08
CA GLY A 63 -58.87 -4.01 20.37
C GLY A 63 -60.17 -3.28 20.21
N PRO A 64 -61.07 -3.30 21.24
CA PRO A 64 -62.38 -2.68 21.17
C PRO A 64 -62.20 -1.20 20.80
N GLU A 65 -63.02 -0.76 19.86
CA GLU A 65 -63.18 0.59 19.33
C GLU A 65 -63.19 1.67 20.43
N THR A 66 -62.05 2.15 20.81
CA THR A 66 -61.94 3.46 21.46
C THR A 66 -61.09 4.30 20.47
N GLY A 67 -61.80 5.18 19.75
CA GLY A 67 -61.31 6.04 18.68
C GLY A 67 -60.23 7.05 19.13
N ARG A 68 -59.06 6.56 19.49
CA ARG A 68 -57.85 7.36 19.59
C ARG A 68 -56.99 7.02 18.38
N PRO A 69 -56.57 8.01 17.56
CA PRO A 69 -55.58 7.79 16.52
C PRO A 69 -54.34 7.20 17.19
N MET A 70 -53.93 5.99 16.79
CA MET A 70 -52.59 5.50 17.11
C MET A 70 -51.61 6.52 16.58
N LEU A 71 -50.84 7.15 17.46
CA LEU A 71 -49.66 7.90 17.10
C LEU A 71 -48.77 6.96 16.29
N PRO A 72 -48.20 7.42 15.15
CA PRO A 72 -47.25 6.61 14.41
C PRO A 72 -46.16 6.16 15.38
N GLN A 73 -45.95 4.85 15.49
CA GLN A 73 -44.80 4.32 16.24
C GLN A 73 -43.55 4.93 15.63
N GLU A 74 -42.70 5.51 16.46
CA GLU A 74 -41.40 6.02 16.01
C GLU A 74 -40.69 4.95 15.20
N PRO A 75 -40.14 5.27 14.00
CA PRO A 75 -39.41 4.30 13.23
C PRO A 75 -38.22 3.81 14.08
N GLN A 76 -38.20 2.51 14.33
CA GLN A 76 -37.11 1.88 15.05
C GLN A 76 -35.79 2.29 14.37
N LYS A 77 -34.90 2.89 15.14
CA LYS A 77 -33.57 3.38 14.69
C LYS A 77 -32.63 2.19 14.43
N GLY A 78 -32.88 1.44 13.37
CA GLY A 78 -32.04 0.34 12.96
C GLY A 78 -32.26 -0.01 11.49
N PRO A 79 -31.34 -0.67 10.81
CA PRO A 79 -31.50 -1.12 9.43
C PRO A 79 -32.52 -2.22 9.26
N PHE A 80 -33.00 -2.80 10.39
CA PHE A 80 -33.94 -3.90 10.42
C PHE A 80 -35.25 -3.48 11.14
N ASN A 81 -36.39 -3.91 10.58
CA ASN A 81 -37.71 -3.68 11.14
C ASN A 81 -38.38 -5.03 11.49
N GLN A 82 -39.55 -4.99 12.12
CA GLN A 82 -40.29 -6.19 12.51
C GLN A 82 -40.71 -7.10 11.34
N GLU A 83 -40.69 -6.57 10.10
CA GLU A 83 -40.99 -7.34 8.89
C GLU A 83 -39.72 -8.00 8.28
N THR A 84 -38.54 -7.63 8.76
CA THR A 84 -37.26 -8.13 8.23
C THR A 84 -37.18 -9.66 8.31
N PRO A 85 -37.52 -10.35 9.39
CA PRO A 85 -37.49 -11.81 9.47
C PRO A 85 -38.36 -12.50 8.41
N TYR A 86 -39.50 -11.91 8.04
CA TYR A 86 -40.40 -12.49 7.04
C TYR A 86 -39.86 -12.42 5.59
N SER A 87 -38.93 -11.55 5.34
CA SER A 87 -38.27 -11.41 4.04
C SER A 87 -36.98 -12.22 3.91
N MET A 88 -36.48 -12.81 5.00
CA MET A 88 -35.26 -13.58 5.06
C MET A 88 -35.45 -15.04 4.67
N ARG A 89 -34.42 -15.64 4.11
CA ARG A 89 -34.37 -17.06 3.78
C ARG A 89 -33.59 -17.78 4.88
N TYR A 90 -34.31 -18.39 5.81
CA TYR A 90 -33.68 -19.13 6.91
C TYR A 90 -34.47 -20.41 7.19
N PHE A 91 -33.87 -21.30 7.98
CA PHE A 91 -34.51 -22.46 8.56
C PHE A 91 -33.93 -22.72 9.93
N THR A 92 -34.72 -23.41 10.76
CA THR A 92 -34.29 -23.77 12.10
C THR A 92 -34.30 -25.27 12.29
N LEU A 93 -33.36 -25.76 13.10
CA LEU A 93 -33.25 -27.14 13.50
C LEU A 93 -33.18 -27.23 15.02
N THR A 94 -34.00 -28.08 15.59
CA THR A 94 -33.92 -28.49 17.01
C THR A 94 -33.09 -29.78 17.07
N LEU A 95 -31.98 -29.76 17.80
CA LEU A 95 -31.06 -30.87 17.94
C LEU A 95 -31.10 -31.40 19.36
N ASP A 96 -31.21 -32.70 19.53
CA ASP A 96 -31.08 -33.37 20.82
C ASP A 96 -29.64 -33.32 21.36
N ALA A 97 -29.46 -33.66 22.63
CA ALA A 97 -28.15 -33.65 23.29
C ALA A 97 -27.12 -34.58 22.64
N ASP A 98 -27.57 -35.61 21.97
CA ASP A 98 -26.75 -36.58 21.18
C ASP A 98 -26.53 -36.11 19.74
N GLY A 99 -27.12 -34.99 19.33
CA GLY A 99 -26.90 -34.38 18.03
C GLY A 99 -27.78 -34.86 16.91
N THR A 100 -28.81 -35.65 17.24
CA THR A 100 -29.85 -36.01 16.28
C THR A 100 -30.80 -34.84 16.04
N VAL A 101 -31.31 -34.71 14.81
CA VAL A 101 -32.31 -33.72 14.47
C VAL A 101 -33.65 -34.15 15.01
N ALA A 102 -34.14 -33.48 16.06
CA ALA A 102 -35.44 -33.75 16.66
C ALA A 102 -36.57 -33.16 15.83
N ASP A 103 -36.41 -31.90 15.37
CA ASP A 103 -37.43 -31.20 14.57
C ASP A 103 -36.74 -30.16 13.66
N GLY A 104 -37.45 -29.66 12.62
CA GLY A 104 -36.93 -28.64 11.69
C GLY A 104 -38.04 -27.87 11.01
N ASP A 105 -37.94 -26.53 11.07
CA ASP A 105 -38.85 -25.63 10.34
C ASP A 105 -38.11 -25.10 9.07
N PHE A 106 -38.72 -25.42 7.91
CA PHE A 106 -38.26 -25.05 6.57
C PHE A 106 -39.20 -24.09 5.84
N THR A 107 -40.14 -23.49 6.54
CA THR A 107 -41.22 -22.65 5.93
C THR A 107 -40.64 -21.44 5.17
N HIS A 108 -39.50 -20.92 5.60
CA HIS A 108 -38.86 -19.75 5.01
C HIS A 108 -37.78 -20.06 3.96
N ILE A 109 -37.59 -21.36 3.59
CA ILE A 109 -36.60 -21.77 2.60
C ILE A 109 -37.09 -22.98 1.80
N ALA A 110 -37.06 -22.86 0.48
CA ALA A 110 -37.46 -23.96 -0.41
C ALA A 110 -36.30 -24.85 -0.90
N SER A 111 -35.05 -24.41 -0.72
CA SER A 111 -33.88 -25.08 -1.26
C SER A 111 -33.26 -26.14 -0.32
N VAL A 112 -33.72 -26.23 0.92
CA VAL A 112 -33.22 -27.19 1.92
C VAL A 112 -34.30 -28.24 2.16
N THR A 113 -33.88 -29.50 2.09
CA THR A 113 -34.76 -30.67 2.39
C THR A 113 -34.35 -31.26 3.72
N GLN A 114 -35.24 -32.01 4.35
CA GLN A 114 -34.99 -32.69 5.61
C GLN A 114 -33.75 -33.62 5.55
N GLN A 115 -33.50 -34.19 4.38
CA GLN A 115 -32.31 -35.04 4.18
C GLN A 115 -31.00 -34.23 4.14
N SER A 116 -31.03 -33.00 3.57
CA SER A 116 -29.87 -32.09 3.59
C SER A 116 -29.63 -31.48 4.95
N ALA A 117 -30.66 -31.35 5.79
CA ALA A 117 -30.59 -30.76 7.13
C ALA A 117 -29.62 -31.53 8.07
N ILE A 118 -29.45 -32.84 7.88
CA ILE A 118 -28.50 -33.67 8.66
C ILE A 118 -27.05 -33.12 8.49
N ALA A 119 -26.66 -32.74 7.27
CA ALA A 119 -25.31 -32.18 7.03
C ALA A 119 -25.10 -30.85 7.73
N TYR A 120 -26.15 -29.99 7.76
CA TYR A 120 -26.15 -28.72 8.48
C TYR A 120 -26.04 -28.92 9.99
N ALA A 121 -26.85 -29.85 10.54
CA ALA A 121 -26.81 -30.22 11.95
C ALA A 121 -25.41 -30.72 12.38
N ALA A 122 -24.79 -31.61 11.61
CA ALA A 122 -23.44 -32.09 11.89
C ALA A 122 -22.38 -30.99 11.87
N ALA A 123 -22.55 -29.94 11.05
CA ALA A 123 -21.65 -28.79 11.04
C ALA A 123 -21.86 -27.88 12.26
N ALA A 124 -23.11 -27.62 12.64
CA ALA A 124 -23.46 -26.83 13.82
C ALA A 124 -22.88 -27.46 15.09
N LEU A 125 -23.03 -28.78 15.25
CA LEU A 125 -22.50 -29.50 16.40
C LEU A 125 -20.98 -29.47 16.49
N ARG A 126 -20.28 -29.59 15.35
CA ARG A 126 -18.81 -29.50 15.34
C ARG A 126 -18.29 -28.12 15.74
N HIS A 127 -19.06 -27.08 15.43
CA HIS A 127 -18.68 -25.71 15.78
C HIS A 127 -18.94 -25.42 17.26
N GLY A 128 -19.97 -26.01 17.83
CA GLY A 128 -20.44 -25.72 19.19
C GLY A 128 -21.33 -24.48 19.25
N LYS A 129 -21.51 -23.91 20.45
CA LYS A 129 -22.38 -22.75 20.67
C LYS A 129 -21.83 -21.47 20.01
N GLY A 130 -22.72 -20.61 19.50
CA GLY A 130 -22.40 -19.31 18.91
C GLY A 130 -22.57 -19.26 17.39
N TYR A 131 -21.99 -18.22 16.79
CA TYR A 131 -22.08 -17.97 15.36
C TYR A 131 -21.03 -18.78 14.58
N GLY A 132 -21.44 -19.37 13.46
CA GLY A 132 -20.55 -20.09 12.57
C GLY A 132 -20.94 -19.95 11.11
N PHE A 133 -20.01 -20.31 10.21
CA PHE A 133 -20.29 -20.44 8.78
C PHE A 133 -20.38 -21.93 8.41
N TYR A 134 -21.45 -22.30 7.73
CA TYR A 134 -21.57 -23.62 7.12
C TYR A 134 -20.89 -23.67 5.75
N SER A 135 -21.07 -22.61 4.97
CA SER A 135 -20.51 -22.44 3.64
C SER A 135 -20.22 -20.99 3.35
N SER A 136 -19.73 -20.68 2.14
CA SER A 136 -19.56 -19.31 1.67
C SER A 136 -20.85 -18.51 1.51
N SER A 137 -21.99 -19.07 1.79
CA SER A 137 -23.31 -18.42 1.61
C SER A 137 -24.28 -18.64 2.77
N CYS A 138 -23.93 -19.48 3.75
CA CYS A 138 -24.83 -19.80 4.86
C CYS A 138 -24.10 -19.59 6.19
N LYS A 139 -24.70 -18.80 7.06
CA LYS A 139 -24.25 -18.57 8.43
C LYS A 139 -25.26 -19.12 9.40
N PHE A 140 -24.81 -19.57 10.57
CA PHE A 140 -25.69 -20.14 11.57
C PHE A 140 -25.40 -19.60 12.97
N LEU A 141 -26.41 -19.70 13.84
CA LEU A 141 -26.33 -19.45 15.26
C LEU A 141 -26.80 -20.72 16.00
N VAL A 142 -26.02 -21.20 16.96
CA VAL A 142 -26.39 -22.32 17.82
C VAL A 142 -26.56 -21.84 19.25
N THR A 143 -27.75 -22.03 19.82
CA THR A 143 -28.09 -21.72 21.22
C THR A 143 -28.57 -22.94 21.96
N ALA A 144 -28.25 -23.04 23.26
CA ALA A 144 -28.76 -24.09 24.09
C ALA A 144 -30.13 -23.66 24.64
N GLN A 145 -31.12 -24.57 24.63
CA GLN A 145 -32.40 -24.38 25.24
C GLN A 145 -32.44 -24.94 26.67
N GLU A 146 -33.39 -24.49 27.48
CA GLU A 146 -33.54 -24.92 28.88
C GLU A 146 -33.86 -26.43 29.02
N ASN A 147 -34.48 -27.04 28.00
CA ASN A 147 -34.80 -28.47 27.93
C ASN A 147 -33.64 -29.39 27.64
N GLY A 148 -32.39 -28.84 27.50
CA GLY A 148 -31.17 -29.60 27.16
C GLY A 148 -30.95 -29.84 25.68
N GLN A 149 -31.84 -29.31 24.82
CA GLN A 149 -31.73 -29.33 23.36
C GLN A 149 -30.96 -28.11 22.87
N TYR A 150 -30.54 -28.15 21.59
CA TYR A 150 -29.93 -27.01 20.91
C TYR A 150 -30.80 -26.52 19.78
N LEU A 151 -31.00 -25.21 19.72
CA LEU A 151 -31.61 -24.55 18.58
C LEU A 151 -30.50 -24.07 17.65
N ALA A 152 -30.52 -24.51 16.39
CA ALA A 152 -29.62 -24.05 15.34
C ALA A 152 -30.42 -23.31 14.27
N ILE A 153 -30.14 -22.04 14.08
CA ILE A 153 -30.75 -21.16 13.10
C ILE A 153 -29.78 -20.96 11.95
N PHE A 154 -30.18 -21.27 10.74
CA PHE A 154 -29.37 -21.14 9.53
C PHE A 154 -29.93 -20.07 8.62
N LEU A 155 -29.13 -19.06 8.28
CA LEU A 155 -29.50 -17.93 7.44
C LEU A 155 -28.74 -17.99 6.10
N ASP A 156 -29.48 -17.90 4.98
CA ASP A 156 -28.87 -17.76 3.65
C ASP A 156 -28.40 -16.32 3.43
N CYS A 157 -27.08 -16.14 3.49
CA CYS A 157 -26.40 -14.85 3.35
C CYS A 157 -25.79 -14.66 1.96
N TYR A 158 -26.24 -15.42 0.95
CA TYR A 158 -25.66 -15.39 -0.39
C TYR A 158 -25.61 -13.98 -0.99
N GLN A 159 -26.69 -13.20 -0.85
CA GLN A 159 -26.75 -11.85 -1.42
C GLN A 159 -25.78 -10.90 -0.73
N GLN A 160 -25.74 -10.91 0.61
CA GLN A 160 -24.85 -10.05 1.41
C GLN A 160 -23.38 -10.36 1.13
N LEU A 161 -23.01 -11.64 1.17
CA LEU A 161 -21.66 -12.09 0.90
C LEU A 161 -21.26 -11.92 -0.57
N ARG A 162 -22.22 -12.00 -1.50
CA ARG A 162 -21.99 -11.66 -2.91
C ARG A 162 -21.64 -10.18 -3.06
N ALA A 163 -22.36 -9.28 -2.38
CA ALA A 163 -22.08 -7.85 -2.40
C ALA A 163 -20.65 -7.55 -1.91
N VAL A 164 -20.23 -8.16 -0.79
CA VAL A 164 -18.85 -8.05 -0.26
C VAL A 164 -17.83 -8.53 -1.28
N ARG A 165 -18.05 -9.70 -1.91
CA ARG A 165 -17.14 -10.23 -2.94
C ARG A 165 -17.06 -9.32 -4.17
N MET A 166 -18.20 -8.81 -4.63
CA MET A 166 -18.25 -7.87 -5.75
C MET A 166 -17.46 -6.60 -5.46
N LEU A 167 -17.64 -6.02 -4.25
CA LEU A 167 -16.88 -4.86 -3.83
C LEU A 167 -15.37 -5.16 -3.75
N ALA A 168 -14.98 -6.32 -3.23
CA ALA A 168 -13.58 -6.74 -3.20
C ALA A 168 -12.97 -6.89 -4.61
N VAL A 169 -13.72 -7.43 -5.57
CA VAL A 169 -13.27 -7.54 -6.97
C VAL A 169 -13.13 -6.16 -7.60
N TRP A 170 -14.16 -5.31 -7.51
CA TRP A 170 -14.14 -3.97 -8.10
C TRP A 170 -13.06 -3.07 -7.48
N SER A 171 -12.88 -3.13 -6.15
CA SER A 171 -11.81 -2.39 -5.48
C SER A 171 -10.41 -2.86 -5.92
N SER A 172 -10.23 -4.17 -6.13
CA SER A 172 -8.96 -4.74 -6.64
C SER A 172 -8.69 -4.31 -8.08
N VAL A 173 -9.69 -4.31 -8.93
CA VAL A 173 -9.58 -3.81 -10.32
C VAL A 173 -9.24 -2.32 -10.32
N SER A 174 -9.97 -1.53 -9.52
CA SER A 174 -9.71 -0.09 -9.38
C SER A 174 -8.28 0.18 -8.89
N TYR A 175 -7.78 -0.57 -7.90
CA TYR A 175 -6.40 -0.51 -7.43
C TYR A 175 -5.40 -0.75 -8.58
N ALA A 176 -5.60 -1.80 -9.38
CA ALA A 176 -4.71 -2.11 -10.50
C ALA A 176 -4.71 -1.00 -11.55
N VAL A 177 -5.88 -0.46 -11.90
CA VAL A 177 -6.01 0.66 -12.85
C VAL A 177 -5.33 1.92 -12.32
N CYS A 178 -5.54 2.27 -11.04
CA CYS A 178 -4.89 3.42 -10.42
C CYS A 178 -3.35 3.29 -10.42
N ILE A 179 -2.81 2.12 -10.09
CA ILE A 179 -1.36 1.87 -10.13
C ILE A 179 -0.81 2.04 -11.55
N ALA A 180 -1.50 1.51 -12.57
CA ALA A 180 -1.09 1.65 -13.95
C ALA A 180 -1.09 3.13 -14.39
N LEU A 181 -2.13 3.88 -14.04
CA LEU A 181 -2.27 5.29 -14.38
C LEU A 181 -1.20 6.14 -13.69
N VAL A 182 -0.97 5.93 -12.38
CA VAL A 182 0.09 6.60 -11.63
C VAL A 182 1.47 6.27 -12.21
N TYR A 183 1.71 5.01 -12.60
CA TYR A 183 2.96 4.63 -13.25
C TYR A 183 3.22 5.44 -14.53
N VAL A 184 2.24 5.52 -15.42
CA VAL A 184 2.34 6.31 -16.65
C VAL A 184 2.62 7.78 -16.33
N LEU A 185 1.87 8.35 -15.37
CA LEU A 185 2.03 9.74 -14.96
C LEU A 185 3.44 10.02 -14.39
N VAL A 186 3.92 9.16 -13.48
CA VAL A 186 5.25 9.29 -12.88
C VAL A 186 6.35 9.19 -13.94
N VAL A 187 6.22 8.29 -14.91
CA VAL A 187 7.20 8.16 -16.01
C VAL A 187 7.21 9.41 -16.88
N LEU A 188 6.04 9.94 -17.24
CA LEU A 188 5.94 11.16 -18.06
C LEU A 188 6.49 12.40 -17.32
N LEU A 189 6.08 12.59 -16.06
CA LEU A 189 6.56 13.72 -15.24
C LEU A 189 8.05 13.61 -14.95
N SER A 190 8.55 12.40 -14.66
CA SER A 190 9.98 12.17 -14.39
C SER A 190 10.86 12.55 -15.57
N ARG A 191 10.43 12.28 -16.80
CA ARG A 191 11.15 12.76 -18.01
C ARG A 191 11.18 14.27 -18.06
N ARG A 192 10.02 14.91 -17.88
CA ARG A 192 9.90 16.36 -18.03
C ARG A 192 10.57 17.16 -16.89
N ALA A 193 10.63 16.62 -15.69
CA ALA A 193 11.22 17.30 -14.54
C ALA A 193 12.72 17.07 -14.39
N ILE A 194 13.22 15.87 -14.72
CA ILE A 194 14.60 15.50 -14.47
C ILE A 194 15.52 15.87 -15.64
N ASP A 195 15.07 15.77 -16.88
CA ASP A 195 15.89 16.04 -18.05
C ASP A 195 16.43 17.50 -18.07
N PRO A 196 15.69 18.56 -17.74
CA PRO A 196 16.23 19.92 -17.66
C PRO A 196 17.32 20.10 -16.60
N VAL A 197 17.15 19.47 -15.42
CA VAL A 197 18.12 19.56 -14.32
C VAL A 197 19.43 18.91 -14.70
N VAL A 198 19.34 17.79 -15.38
CA VAL A 198 20.51 17.07 -15.90
C VAL A 198 21.23 17.89 -16.95
N GLN A 199 20.50 18.43 -17.93
CA GLN A 199 21.11 19.28 -18.96
C GLN A 199 21.78 20.53 -18.36
N ALA A 200 21.15 21.15 -17.34
CA ALA A 200 21.75 22.27 -16.64
C ALA A 200 23.05 21.89 -15.93
N SER A 201 23.07 20.73 -15.28
CA SER A 201 24.29 20.22 -14.62
C SER A 201 25.40 19.89 -15.62
N GLU A 202 25.06 19.28 -16.77
CA GLU A 202 26.05 18.98 -17.82
C GLU A 202 26.61 20.27 -18.44
N ARG A 203 25.74 21.25 -18.74
CA ARG A 203 26.19 22.57 -19.24
C ARG A 203 27.07 23.30 -18.23
N GLN A 204 26.74 23.24 -16.95
CA GLN A 204 27.57 23.84 -15.89
C GLN A 204 28.95 23.21 -15.82
N LYS A 205 29.04 21.87 -15.93
CA LYS A 205 30.33 21.15 -15.96
C LYS A 205 31.16 21.53 -17.17
N GLN A 206 30.53 21.52 -18.35
CA GLN A 206 31.20 21.92 -19.58
C GLN A 206 31.73 23.36 -19.48
N PHE A 207 30.90 24.29 -18.99
CA PHE A 207 31.33 25.67 -18.78
C PHE A 207 32.53 25.80 -17.86
N ILE A 208 32.56 25.05 -16.74
CA ILE A 208 33.70 25.07 -15.82
C ILE A 208 34.96 24.50 -16.49
N THR A 209 34.82 23.42 -17.28
CA THR A 209 35.96 22.82 -18.00
C THR A 209 36.53 23.78 -19.06
N ASP A 210 35.63 24.38 -19.87
CA ASP A 210 36.01 25.32 -20.91
C ASP A 210 36.66 26.59 -20.31
N ALA A 211 36.02 27.16 -19.26
CA ALA A 211 36.58 28.30 -18.53
C ALA A 211 37.95 27.98 -17.92
N GLY A 212 38.14 26.77 -17.42
CA GLY A 212 39.41 26.33 -16.88
C GLY A 212 40.54 26.28 -17.95
N HIS A 213 40.20 25.82 -19.14
CA HIS A 213 41.14 25.83 -20.27
C HIS A 213 41.44 27.25 -20.73
N GLU A 214 40.44 28.10 -20.85
CA GLU A 214 40.60 29.53 -21.25
C GLU A 214 41.37 30.35 -20.21
N LEU A 215 41.26 30.03 -18.91
CA LEU A 215 42.05 30.69 -17.86
C LEU A 215 43.50 30.18 -17.78
N LYS A 216 43.76 28.94 -18.11
CA LYS A 216 45.13 28.39 -18.07
C LYS A 216 46.08 29.11 -19.00
N THR A 217 45.64 29.47 -20.20
CA THR A 217 46.46 30.15 -21.22
C THR A 217 46.94 31.51 -20.76
N PRO A 218 46.09 32.46 -20.32
CA PRO A 218 46.54 33.80 -19.86
C PRO A 218 47.43 33.70 -18.59
N ILE A 219 47.14 32.73 -17.68
CA ILE A 219 47.95 32.53 -16.48
C ILE A 219 49.37 32.07 -16.88
N THR A 220 49.46 31.18 -17.84
CA THR A 220 50.74 30.70 -18.36
C THR A 220 51.55 31.83 -19.02
N VAL A 221 50.85 32.71 -19.78
CA VAL A 221 51.49 33.91 -20.39
C VAL A 221 52.01 34.86 -19.33
N ILE A 222 51.22 35.13 -18.27
CA ILE A 222 51.66 35.97 -17.14
C ILE A 222 52.87 35.35 -16.46
N GLY A 223 52.87 34.06 -16.21
CA GLY A 223 54.02 33.34 -15.60
C GLY A 223 55.30 33.40 -16.43
N THR A 224 55.17 33.26 -17.76
CA THR A 224 56.33 33.36 -18.68
C THR A 224 56.82 34.81 -18.78
N SER A 225 55.92 35.81 -18.82
CA SER A 225 56.30 37.22 -18.83
C SER A 225 57.03 37.66 -17.54
N LEU A 226 56.56 37.18 -16.37
CA LEU A 226 57.27 37.39 -15.11
C LEU A 226 58.65 36.76 -15.09
N LYS A 227 58.85 35.60 -15.73
CA LYS A 227 60.13 34.93 -15.84
C LYS A 227 61.09 35.72 -16.75
N VAL A 228 60.60 36.26 -17.85
CA VAL A 228 61.41 37.14 -18.74
C VAL A 228 61.78 38.42 -18.00
N LEU A 229 60.88 39.06 -17.29
CA LEU A 229 61.12 40.24 -16.49
C LEU A 229 62.17 40.02 -15.40
N GLU A 230 62.15 38.87 -14.73
CA GLU A 230 63.15 38.45 -13.73
C GLU A 230 64.55 38.31 -14.36
N MET A 231 64.66 37.85 -15.61
CA MET A 231 65.93 37.73 -16.34
C MET A 231 66.48 39.12 -16.75
N GLU A 232 65.61 40.08 -17.05
CA GLU A 232 65.99 41.44 -17.45
C GLU A 232 66.44 42.31 -16.29
N VAL A 233 65.63 42.31 -15.19
CA VAL A 233 65.77 43.28 -14.07
C VAL A 233 66.41 42.64 -12.83
N GLY A 234 66.61 41.32 -12.86
CA GLY A 234 67.11 40.54 -11.72
C GLY A 234 66.01 40.22 -10.70
N LYS A 235 66.37 39.45 -9.65
CA LYS A 235 65.45 39.06 -8.60
C LYS A 235 64.93 40.23 -7.81
N GLN A 236 63.64 40.51 -7.91
CA GLN A 236 62.97 41.56 -7.14
C GLN A 236 61.78 41.00 -6.31
N LYS A 237 61.64 41.42 -5.06
CA LYS A 237 60.64 41.00 -4.12
C LYS A 237 59.17 41.04 -4.67
N TRP A 238 58.87 41.95 -5.55
CA TRP A 238 57.55 42.08 -6.15
C TRP A 238 57.31 41.10 -7.29
N ILE A 239 58.34 40.76 -8.09
CA ILE A 239 58.27 39.74 -9.14
C ILE A 239 58.10 38.37 -8.49
N ASP A 240 58.85 38.06 -7.42
CA ASP A 240 58.65 36.83 -6.65
C ASP A 240 57.24 36.71 -6.10
N LYS A 241 56.69 37.77 -5.50
CA LYS A 241 55.33 37.77 -5.03
C LYS A 241 54.31 37.51 -6.15
N ALA A 242 54.47 38.17 -7.29
CA ALA A 242 53.54 38.00 -8.43
C ALA A 242 53.65 36.59 -9.01
N ARG A 243 54.87 36.00 -9.08
CA ARG A 243 55.07 34.63 -9.51
C ARG A 243 54.38 33.62 -8.60
N VAL A 244 54.57 33.73 -7.28
CA VAL A 244 53.92 32.86 -6.30
C VAL A 244 52.37 32.95 -6.40
N GLN A 245 51.81 34.14 -6.62
CA GLN A 245 50.38 34.28 -6.80
C GLN A 245 49.89 33.67 -8.12
N THR A 246 50.66 33.75 -9.20
CA THR A 246 50.33 33.17 -10.50
C THR A 246 50.36 31.64 -10.43
N GLU A 247 51.37 31.06 -9.77
CA GLU A 247 51.49 29.63 -9.52
C GLU A 247 50.28 29.12 -8.71
N LYS A 248 49.94 29.83 -7.60
CA LYS A 248 48.78 29.52 -6.78
C LYS A 248 47.46 29.58 -7.55
N LEU A 249 47.32 30.55 -8.45
CA LEU A 249 46.12 30.66 -9.31
C LEU A 249 46.04 29.48 -10.29
N CYS A 250 47.17 29.05 -10.85
CA CYS A 250 47.26 27.88 -11.73
C CYS A 250 46.86 26.61 -11.01
N GLU A 251 47.33 26.40 -9.76
CA GLU A 251 46.92 25.28 -8.91
C GLU A 251 45.43 25.27 -8.61
N LEU A 252 44.82 26.42 -8.27
CA LEU A 252 43.40 26.53 -8.01
C LEU A 252 42.56 26.20 -9.25
N VAL A 253 42.93 26.69 -10.44
CA VAL A 253 42.25 26.36 -11.70
C VAL A 253 42.37 24.88 -12.01
N GLN A 254 43.56 24.29 -11.81
CA GLN A 254 43.75 22.86 -12.02
C GLN A 254 42.97 22.01 -11.05
N ALA A 255 42.90 22.41 -9.77
CA ALA A 255 42.07 21.74 -8.77
C ALA A 255 40.60 21.79 -9.13
N LEU A 256 40.08 22.96 -9.62
CA LEU A 256 38.69 23.12 -10.04
C LEU A 256 38.36 22.20 -11.23
N ILE A 257 39.24 22.12 -12.26
CA ILE A 257 39.02 21.22 -13.40
C ILE A 257 39.04 19.76 -12.95
N THR A 258 39.96 19.42 -12.04
CA THR A 258 40.08 18.07 -11.50
C THR A 258 38.83 17.67 -10.71
N LEU A 259 38.32 18.53 -9.86
CA LEU A 259 37.05 18.32 -9.14
C LEU A 259 35.89 18.04 -10.10
N CYS A 260 35.75 18.82 -11.16
CA CYS A 260 34.70 18.61 -12.17
C CYS A 260 34.83 17.27 -12.89
N LYS A 261 36.08 16.82 -13.20
CA LYS A 261 36.35 15.53 -13.83
C LYS A 261 36.12 14.34 -12.89
N TYR A 262 36.46 14.47 -11.60
CA TYR A 262 36.20 13.42 -10.61
C TYR A 262 34.72 13.13 -10.42
N ASP A 263 33.86 14.11 -10.54
CA ASP A 263 32.40 13.92 -10.46
C ASP A 263 31.86 13.08 -11.63
N GLU A 264 32.58 13.01 -12.75
CA GLU A 264 32.27 12.12 -13.88
C GLU A 264 32.78 10.68 -13.66
N GLN A 265 33.93 10.52 -13.03
CA GLN A 265 34.61 9.21 -12.91
C GLN A 265 34.02 8.27 -11.87
N THR A 266 33.16 8.76 -10.96
CA THR A 266 32.49 7.92 -9.95
C THR A 266 31.66 6.77 -10.55
N THR A 267 31.43 6.78 -11.86
CA THR A 267 30.69 5.75 -12.60
C THR A 267 31.58 4.69 -13.26
N LEU A 268 32.90 4.90 -13.31
CA LEU A 268 33.86 4.04 -14.03
C LEU A 268 34.85 3.30 -13.12
N LEU A 269 34.65 3.33 -11.83
CA LEU A 269 35.43 2.51 -10.92
C LEU A 269 35.06 1.03 -11.16
N HIS A 270 35.96 0.33 -11.86
CA HIS A 270 35.95 -1.11 -11.89
C HIS A 270 36.90 -1.59 -10.76
N PRO A 271 36.37 -1.94 -9.59
CA PRO A 271 37.20 -2.45 -8.50
C PRO A 271 37.82 -3.77 -8.96
N GLN A 272 39.14 -3.78 -9.09
CA GLN A 272 39.92 -4.99 -9.34
C GLN A 272 40.76 -5.30 -8.08
N PRO A 273 40.90 -6.55 -7.70
CA PRO A 273 41.83 -6.93 -6.66
C PRO A 273 43.28 -6.61 -7.13
N PHE A 274 44.05 -5.90 -6.33
CA PHE A 274 45.44 -5.57 -6.58
C PHE A 274 46.29 -5.92 -5.35
N ASN A 275 47.58 -6.17 -5.60
CA ASN A 275 48.51 -6.48 -4.54
C ASN A 275 48.96 -5.16 -3.86
N VAL A 276 48.62 -5.00 -2.58
CA VAL A 276 48.91 -3.78 -1.81
C VAL A 276 50.44 -3.62 -1.63
N ASP A 277 51.20 -4.72 -1.42
CA ASP A 277 52.66 -4.65 -1.23
C ASP A 277 53.38 -4.15 -2.50
N GLU A 278 52.93 -4.55 -3.67
CA GLU A 278 53.46 -4.11 -4.96
C GLU A 278 53.14 -2.63 -5.19
N ALA A 279 51.90 -2.18 -4.94
CA ALA A 279 51.48 -0.78 -5.07
C ALA A 279 52.24 0.15 -4.10
N VAL A 280 52.53 -0.29 -2.89
CA VAL A 280 53.30 0.47 -1.90
C VAL A 280 54.78 0.54 -2.32
N ARG A 281 55.34 -0.56 -2.81
CA ARG A 281 56.73 -0.59 -3.29
C ARG A 281 56.92 0.36 -4.47
N ASP A 282 56.08 0.30 -5.49
CA ASP A 282 56.14 1.18 -6.67
C ASP A 282 55.98 2.65 -6.26
N THR A 283 55.14 2.94 -5.27
CA THR A 283 54.98 4.31 -4.74
C THR A 283 56.24 4.77 -4.03
N VAL A 284 56.87 3.95 -3.18
CA VAL A 284 58.12 4.28 -2.49
C VAL A 284 59.29 4.47 -3.46
N GLU A 285 59.42 3.60 -4.47
CA GLU A 285 60.46 3.74 -5.52
C GLU A 285 60.29 5.06 -6.29
N SER A 286 59.07 5.48 -6.59
CA SER A 286 58.81 6.76 -7.29
C SER A 286 59.23 8.00 -6.47
N PHE A 287 59.28 7.91 -5.14
CA PHE A 287 59.78 8.97 -4.26
C PHE A 287 61.30 8.87 -3.97
N ALA A 288 61.95 7.73 -4.26
CA ALA A 288 63.38 7.56 -4.07
C ALA A 288 64.23 8.16 -5.23
N GLU A 289 63.57 8.47 -6.37
CA GLU A 289 64.18 9.14 -7.52
C GLU A 289 64.10 10.68 -7.47
N LEU A 290 63.50 11.25 -6.45
CA LEU A 290 63.38 12.70 -6.20
C LEU A 290 64.44 13.17 -5.18
#